data_7ccd6391a01796638dcbe711af86c9d5
#
_entry.id   7ccd6391a01796638dcbe711af86c9d5
#
_cell.length_a   1.000
_cell.length_b   1.000
_cell.length_c   1.000
_cell.angle_alpha   90.00
_cell.angle_beta   90.00
_cell.angle_gamma   90.00
#
_symmetry.space_group_name_H-M   'P 1'
#
loop_
_entity.id
_entity.type
_entity.pdbx_description
1 polymer ?
#
loop_
_entity_poly.entity_id
_entity_poly.type
_entity_poly.pdbx_seq_one_letter_code
_entity_poly.pdbx_strand_id
1 'polypeptide(L)'
;MVLKSLKYTLKTALTTTEVTRLYPEVMMELPANERGIHELDATTCIGCGSCARVCPNSCIELVPYRYGNPLKNRKMQFPQIDYGRCTFCGLCVDECPVSCLKMGKRTEIAGWDRKDIVYGPDRIAVKKFSDREVAELEAEAKRQAEEKKKAAAAAAKEKAAKAKGKENKAKAKPGEGGEA
;
A
#
# COMPACT_ATOMS: atom_id res chain seq x y z
N MET A 1 38.70 -28.13 49.21
CA MET A 1 37.74 -28.04 48.08
C MET A 1 37.50 -26.58 47.67
N VAL A 2 37.50 -25.62 48.59
CA VAL A 2 37.20 -24.18 48.31
C VAL A 2 38.15 -23.56 47.28
N LEU A 3 39.45 -23.88 47.31
CA LEU A 3 40.44 -23.34 46.39
C LEU A 3 40.22 -23.80 44.92
N LYS A 4 39.58 -24.97 44.67
CA LYS A 4 39.27 -25.39 43.31
C LYS A 4 38.12 -24.57 42.71
N SER A 5 37.10 -24.26 43.50
CA SER A 5 35.99 -23.44 43.04
C SER A 5 36.44 -21.99 42.77
N LEU A 6 37.28 -21.42 43.66
CA LEU A 6 37.86 -20.10 43.48
C LEU A 6 38.72 -20.04 42.19
N LYS A 7 39.55 -21.01 41.95
CA LYS A 7 40.37 -21.08 40.74
C LYS A 7 39.51 -21.17 39.50
N TYR A 8 38.40 -21.93 39.54
CA TYR A 8 37.46 -22.04 38.43
C TYR A 8 36.74 -20.74 38.16
N THR A 9 36.17 -20.09 39.19
CA THR A 9 35.48 -18.80 39.04
C THR A 9 36.42 -17.70 38.54
N LEU A 10 37.62 -17.64 39.04
CA LEU A 10 38.63 -16.67 38.58
C LEU A 10 39.02 -16.93 37.12
N LYS A 11 39.22 -18.20 36.73
CA LYS A 11 39.50 -18.56 35.35
C LYS A 11 38.35 -18.17 34.46
N THR A 12 37.11 -18.47 34.83
CA THR A 12 35.90 -18.10 34.05
C THR A 12 35.77 -16.60 33.91
N ALA A 13 35.96 -15.82 34.99
CA ALA A 13 35.87 -14.39 34.93
C ALA A 13 36.93 -13.73 34.02
N LEU A 14 38.13 -14.33 33.91
CA LEU A 14 39.22 -13.77 33.13
C LEU A 14 39.30 -14.30 31.68
N THR A 15 38.72 -15.47 31.40
CA THR A 15 38.91 -16.13 30.08
C THR A 15 37.62 -16.37 29.31
N THR A 16 36.44 -16.27 29.96
CA THR A 16 35.16 -16.47 29.25
C THR A 16 34.72 -15.18 28.56
N THR A 17 34.49 -15.26 27.27
CA THR A 17 33.86 -14.18 26.53
C THR A 17 32.38 -14.07 26.89
N GLU A 18 31.84 -12.90 26.82
CA GLU A 18 30.41 -12.64 27.05
C GLU A 18 29.54 -13.51 26.14
N VAL A 19 28.54 -14.16 26.71
CA VAL A 19 27.59 -15.01 25.97
C VAL A 19 26.46 -14.16 25.39
N THR A 20 26.16 -13.04 26.01
CA THR A 20 25.13 -12.09 25.58
C THR A 20 25.72 -11.04 24.66
N ARG A 21 24.92 -10.57 23.73
CA ARG A 21 25.31 -9.45 22.86
C ARG A 21 25.11 -8.14 23.59
N LEU A 22 26.02 -7.20 23.38
CA LEU A 22 25.96 -5.84 23.95
C LEU A 22 25.04 -4.98 23.07
N TYR A 23 23.73 -5.28 23.09
CA TYR A 23 22.74 -4.45 22.43
C TYR A 23 22.56 -3.12 23.24
N PRO A 24 22.50 -1.92 22.62
CA PRO A 24 22.42 -1.67 21.16
C PRO A 24 23.76 -1.50 20.42
N GLU A 25 24.91 -1.57 21.11
CA GLU A 25 26.23 -1.33 20.50
C GLU A 25 26.58 -2.37 19.44
N VAL A 26 26.19 -3.64 19.69
CA VAL A 26 26.39 -4.76 18.75
C VAL A 26 25.04 -5.30 18.31
N MET A 27 24.60 -4.87 17.15
CA MET A 27 23.37 -5.38 16.54
C MET A 27 23.59 -6.75 15.88
N MET A 28 22.53 -7.55 15.83
CA MET A 28 22.53 -8.82 15.11
C MET A 28 22.41 -8.56 13.61
N GLU A 29 23.24 -9.24 12.82
CA GLU A 29 23.02 -9.32 11.38
C GLU A 29 21.75 -10.11 11.10
N LEU A 30 20.77 -9.46 10.47
CA LEU A 30 19.49 -10.06 10.13
C LEU A 30 19.60 -10.80 8.79
N PRO A 31 18.97 -11.98 8.65
CA PRO A 31 18.96 -12.73 7.40
C PRO A 31 18.23 -11.95 6.29
N ALA A 32 18.44 -12.36 5.04
CA ALA A 32 17.84 -11.66 3.89
C ALA A 32 16.31 -11.74 3.86
N ASN A 33 15.72 -12.78 4.44
CA ASN A 33 14.28 -13.06 4.49
C ASN A 33 13.62 -12.56 5.77
N GLU A 34 14.23 -11.63 6.49
CA GLU A 34 13.64 -11.05 7.69
C GLU A 34 12.33 -10.33 7.37
N ARG A 35 11.33 -10.50 8.25
CA ARG A 35 10.02 -9.85 8.16
C ARG A 35 9.93 -8.72 9.17
N GLY A 36 10.54 -7.60 8.84
CA GLY A 36 10.49 -6.40 9.67
C GLY A 36 9.36 -5.43 9.26
N ILE A 37 9.54 -4.17 9.57
CA ILE A 37 8.57 -3.10 9.29
C ILE A 37 8.34 -3.01 7.78
N HIS A 38 7.07 -2.85 7.39
CA HIS A 38 6.69 -2.72 5.99
C HIS A 38 7.30 -1.47 5.35
N GLU A 39 7.70 -1.62 4.11
CA GLU A 39 8.17 -0.55 3.22
C GLU A 39 7.17 -0.37 2.10
N LEU A 40 6.66 0.84 1.95
CA LEU A 40 5.66 1.20 0.95
C LEU A 40 6.28 2.00 -0.18
N ASP A 41 6.02 1.59 -1.42
CA ASP A 41 6.25 2.41 -2.60
C ASP A 41 4.94 3.12 -2.98
N ALA A 42 4.81 4.39 -2.56
CA ALA A 42 3.61 5.17 -2.83
C ALA A 42 3.46 5.55 -4.31
N THR A 43 4.53 5.45 -5.10
CA THR A 43 4.51 5.79 -6.54
C THR A 43 3.84 4.71 -7.38
N THR A 44 3.89 3.45 -6.93
CA THR A 44 3.33 2.29 -7.63
C THR A 44 1.99 1.83 -7.08
N CYS A 45 1.66 2.19 -5.84
CA CYS A 45 0.43 1.78 -5.17
C CYS A 45 -0.83 2.27 -5.90
N ILE A 46 -1.76 1.37 -6.17
CA ILE A 46 -3.04 1.64 -6.85
C ILE A 46 -4.24 1.81 -5.89
N GLY A 47 -4.02 1.66 -4.58
CA GLY A 47 -5.07 1.78 -3.58
C GLY A 47 -6.18 0.74 -3.67
N CYS A 48 -5.87 -0.48 -4.12
CA CYS A 48 -6.87 -1.55 -4.34
C CYS A 48 -7.47 -2.12 -3.04
N GLY A 49 -6.79 -1.95 -1.90
CA GLY A 49 -7.23 -2.44 -0.59
C GLY A 49 -7.10 -3.95 -0.39
N SER A 50 -6.43 -4.69 -1.28
CA SER A 50 -6.21 -6.13 -1.11
C SER A 50 -5.42 -6.43 0.16
N CYS A 51 -4.42 -5.62 0.47
CA CYS A 51 -3.63 -5.74 1.71
C CYS A 51 -4.49 -5.65 2.99
N ALA A 52 -5.52 -4.79 3.00
CA ALA A 52 -6.42 -4.69 4.13
C ALA A 52 -7.39 -5.88 4.23
N ARG A 53 -7.87 -6.40 3.10
CA ARG A 53 -8.80 -7.54 3.05
C ARG A 53 -8.16 -8.86 3.45
N VAL A 54 -6.92 -9.10 3.03
CA VAL A 54 -6.20 -10.36 3.31
C VAL A 54 -5.65 -10.42 4.74
N CYS A 55 -5.63 -9.29 5.45
CA CYS A 55 -5.03 -9.24 6.78
C CYS A 55 -5.87 -10.02 7.81
N PRO A 56 -5.35 -11.12 8.41
CA PRO A 56 -6.10 -11.93 9.37
C PRO A 56 -6.46 -11.17 10.65
N ASN A 57 -5.63 -10.20 11.04
CA ASN A 57 -5.81 -9.44 12.27
C ASN A 57 -6.47 -8.07 12.03
N SER A 58 -6.91 -7.78 10.79
CA SER A 58 -7.51 -6.49 10.42
C SER A 58 -6.71 -5.29 10.95
N CYS A 59 -5.38 -5.36 10.84
CA CYS A 59 -4.46 -4.33 11.35
C CYS A 59 -4.11 -3.28 10.29
N ILE A 60 -4.68 -3.38 9.08
CA ILE A 60 -4.40 -2.46 7.97
C ILE A 60 -5.67 -1.68 7.65
N GLU A 61 -5.58 -0.37 7.75
CA GLU A 61 -6.62 0.57 7.36
C GLU A 61 -6.16 1.41 6.17
N LEU A 62 -7.11 1.85 5.34
CA LEU A 62 -6.81 2.71 4.21
C LEU A 62 -7.05 4.15 4.59
N VAL A 63 -6.00 4.96 4.55
CA VAL A 63 -6.06 6.39 4.87
C VAL A 63 -5.68 7.25 3.65
N PRO A 64 -6.21 8.47 3.55
CA PRO A 64 -5.82 9.38 2.48
C PRO A 64 -4.37 9.82 2.68
N TYR A 65 -3.59 9.83 1.58
CA TYR A 65 -2.21 10.29 1.58
C TYR A 65 -1.89 11.03 0.30
N ARG A 66 -1.28 12.20 0.42
CA ARG A 66 -1.10 13.14 -0.70
C ARG A 66 0.04 12.78 -1.66
N TYR A 67 1.12 12.18 -1.15
CA TYR A 67 2.36 11.98 -1.91
C TYR A 67 2.38 10.68 -2.75
N GLY A 68 1.22 10.26 -3.22
CA GLY A 68 1.06 9.14 -4.13
C GLY A 68 0.80 9.56 -5.58
N ASN A 69 0.61 8.57 -6.46
CA ASN A 69 0.31 8.82 -7.87
C ASN A 69 -1.21 8.95 -8.10
N PRO A 70 -1.76 10.14 -8.38
CA PRO A 70 -3.20 10.33 -8.60
C PRO A 70 -3.71 9.68 -9.90
N LEU A 71 -2.83 9.43 -10.88
CA LEU A 71 -3.19 8.76 -12.13
C LEU A 71 -3.47 7.27 -11.92
N LYS A 72 -2.72 6.61 -11.02
CA LYS A 72 -2.87 5.20 -10.68
C LYS A 72 -3.85 4.98 -9.53
N ASN A 73 -3.73 5.77 -8.47
CA ASN A 73 -4.57 5.70 -7.28
C ASN A 73 -5.54 6.89 -7.21
N ARG A 74 -6.67 6.81 -7.89
CA ARG A 74 -7.67 7.88 -7.93
C ARG A 74 -8.26 8.25 -6.57
N LYS A 75 -8.32 7.30 -5.65
CA LYS A 75 -8.85 7.52 -4.30
C LYS A 75 -7.80 8.08 -3.35
N MET A 76 -6.52 8.11 -3.76
CA MET A 76 -5.38 8.52 -2.93
C MET A 76 -5.37 7.85 -1.55
N GLN A 77 -5.79 6.57 -1.50
CA GLN A 77 -5.86 5.75 -0.29
C GLN A 77 -4.66 4.83 -0.20
N PHE A 78 -4.01 4.83 0.96
CA PHE A 78 -2.80 4.07 1.22
C PHE A 78 -2.92 3.32 2.54
N PRO A 79 -2.21 2.19 2.70
CA PRO A 79 -2.27 1.40 3.93
C PRO A 79 -1.64 2.15 5.10
N GLN A 80 -2.35 2.17 6.21
CA GLN A 80 -1.88 2.49 7.56
C GLN A 80 -1.87 1.19 8.34
N ILE A 81 -0.81 0.90 9.06
CA ILE A 81 -0.60 -0.38 9.72
C ILE A 81 -0.49 -0.20 11.24
N ASP A 82 -1.36 -0.87 11.98
CA ASP A 82 -1.27 -1.00 13.43
C ASP A 82 -0.32 -2.16 13.78
N TYR A 83 0.93 -1.84 14.09
CA TYR A 83 1.93 -2.83 14.48
C TYR A 83 1.66 -3.46 15.85
N GLY A 84 0.78 -2.88 16.65
CA GLY A 84 0.33 -3.50 17.90
C GLY A 84 -0.54 -4.73 17.69
N ARG A 85 -1.10 -4.91 16.48
CA ARG A 85 -1.90 -6.09 16.08
C ARG A 85 -1.27 -6.91 14.96
N CYS A 86 -0.24 -6.38 14.29
CA CYS A 86 0.41 -7.03 13.17
C CYS A 86 1.26 -8.22 13.63
N THR A 87 1.10 -9.39 13.01
CA THR A 87 1.89 -10.59 13.26
C THR A 87 3.03 -10.79 12.27
N PHE A 88 3.30 -9.83 11.41
CA PHE A 88 4.35 -9.89 10.37
C PHE A 88 4.28 -11.15 9.48
N CYS A 89 3.06 -11.64 9.20
CA CYS A 89 2.85 -12.86 8.42
C CYS A 89 3.22 -12.72 6.94
N GLY A 90 3.24 -11.51 6.37
CA GLY A 90 3.62 -11.23 4.99
C GLY A 90 2.51 -11.39 3.95
N LEU A 91 1.32 -11.90 4.29
CA LEU A 91 0.22 -12.11 3.34
C LEU A 91 -0.19 -10.85 2.58
N CYS A 92 -0.08 -9.68 3.21
CA CYS A 92 -0.38 -8.40 2.56
C CYS A 92 0.64 -8.02 1.45
N VAL A 93 1.86 -8.54 1.54
CA VAL A 93 2.91 -8.38 0.53
C VAL A 93 2.65 -9.33 -0.64
N ASP A 94 2.34 -10.59 -0.35
CA ASP A 94 2.09 -11.63 -1.35
C ASP A 94 0.83 -11.31 -2.19
N GLU A 95 -0.21 -10.78 -1.56
CA GLU A 95 -1.48 -10.42 -2.24
C GLU A 95 -1.40 -9.08 -3.00
N CYS A 96 -0.30 -8.36 -2.94
CA CYS A 96 -0.17 -7.07 -3.58
C CYS A 96 0.06 -7.21 -5.12
N PRO A 97 -0.91 -6.85 -5.99
CA PRO A 97 -0.82 -7.07 -7.43
C PRO A 97 0.27 -6.25 -8.11
N VAL A 98 0.73 -5.17 -7.47
CA VAL A 98 1.76 -4.28 -8.00
C VAL A 98 3.05 -4.31 -7.17
N SER A 99 3.14 -5.22 -6.18
CA SER A 99 4.30 -5.38 -5.29
C SER A 99 4.81 -4.07 -4.69
N CYS A 100 3.87 -3.14 -4.40
CA CYS A 100 4.20 -1.85 -3.81
C CYS A 100 4.51 -1.92 -2.31
N LEU A 101 4.13 -3.01 -1.64
CA LEU A 101 4.39 -3.27 -0.23
C LEU A 101 5.43 -4.37 -0.11
N LYS A 102 6.45 -4.15 0.71
CA LYS A 102 7.52 -5.11 0.97
C LYS A 102 7.80 -5.20 2.47
N MET A 103 8.37 -6.32 2.92
CA MET A 103 8.90 -6.44 4.26
C MET A 103 10.32 -5.88 4.28
N GLY A 104 10.56 -4.88 5.13
CA GLY A 104 11.87 -4.30 5.34
C GLY A 104 12.68 -5.05 6.38
N LYS A 105 13.92 -4.61 6.59
CA LYS A 105 14.82 -5.17 7.60
C LYS A 105 14.74 -4.48 8.97
N ARG A 106 14.00 -3.37 9.07
CA ARG A 106 13.79 -2.70 10.35
C ARG A 106 12.86 -3.52 11.22
N THR A 107 13.33 -3.86 12.41
CA THR A 107 12.55 -4.67 13.38
C THR A 107 12.20 -3.87 14.64
N GLU A 108 12.85 -2.75 14.86
CA GLU A 108 12.67 -1.94 16.07
C GLU A 108 11.42 -1.08 15.97
N ILE A 109 10.43 -1.41 16.81
CA ILE A 109 9.19 -0.67 16.96
C ILE A 109 9.03 -0.39 18.45
N ALA A 110 9.10 0.88 18.81
CA ALA A 110 8.89 1.34 20.18
C ALA A 110 8.04 2.61 20.17
N GLY A 111 7.20 2.74 21.18
CA GLY A 111 6.36 3.91 21.41
C GLY A 111 5.90 3.95 22.86
N TRP A 112 5.63 5.13 23.41
CA TRP A 112 5.06 5.30 24.73
C TRP A 112 3.56 5.02 24.74
N ASP A 113 2.88 5.51 23.70
CA ASP A 113 1.45 5.29 23.51
C ASP A 113 1.16 4.29 22.39
N ARG A 114 0.00 3.64 22.47
CA ARG A 114 -0.45 2.74 21.41
C ARG A 114 -0.53 3.43 20.02
N LYS A 115 -0.81 4.72 20.00
CA LYS A 115 -0.88 5.50 18.75
C LYS A 115 0.47 5.62 18.07
N ASP A 116 1.57 5.59 18.82
CA ASP A 116 2.92 5.70 18.28
C ASP A 116 3.34 4.50 17.43
N ILE A 117 2.74 3.33 17.69
CA ILE A 117 2.98 2.08 16.95
C ILE A 117 2.01 1.88 15.77
N VAL A 118 1.09 2.82 15.53
CA VAL A 118 0.29 2.89 14.31
C VAL A 118 1.03 3.73 13.29
N TYR A 119 1.57 3.08 12.26
CA TYR A 119 2.37 3.74 11.24
C TYR A 119 1.51 4.07 10.03
N GLY A 120 1.37 5.37 9.77
CA GLY A 120 0.75 5.89 8.57
C GLY A 120 1.66 5.74 7.34
N PRO A 121 1.14 6.02 6.14
CA PRO A 121 1.91 5.94 4.90
C PRO A 121 3.12 6.88 4.87
N ASP A 122 3.12 7.96 5.62
CA ASP A 122 4.25 8.90 5.79
C ASP A 122 5.47 8.26 6.44
N ARG A 123 5.27 7.32 7.39
CA ARG A 123 6.33 6.63 8.14
C ARG A 123 6.84 5.37 7.43
N ILE A 124 6.00 4.71 6.64
CA ILE A 124 6.34 3.46 5.94
C ILE A 124 6.73 3.68 4.47
N ALA A 125 6.44 4.86 3.88
CA ALA A 125 6.80 5.15 2.51
C ALA A 125 8.30 5.39 2.34
N VAL A 126 8.95 4.51 1.60
CA VAL A 126 10.35 4.62 1.19
C VAL A 126 10.46 5.47 -0.08
N LYS A 127 9.51 5.30 -1.00
CA LYS A 127 9.40 6.10 -2.22
C LYS A 127 8.12 6.90 -2.20
N LYS A 128 8.24 8.21 -2.34
CA LYS A 128 7.15 9.17 -2.40
C LYS A 128 7.49 10.28 -3.38
N PHE A 129 6.50 10.90 -3.96
CA PHE A 129 6.70 12.06 -4.81
C PHE A 129 7.01 13.32 -3.99
N SER A 130 7.78 14.23 -4.58
CA SER A 130 7.98 15.58 -4.02
C SER A 130 6.73 16.45 -4.24
N ASP A 131 6.60 17.55 -3.49
CA ASP A 131 5.45 18.47 -3.61
C ASP A 131 5.27 19.03 -5.04
N ARG A 132 6.37 19.24 -5.76
CA ARG A 132 6.34 19.71 -7.15
C ARG A 132 5.79 18.66 -8.10
N GLU A 133 6.29 17.44 -8.02
CA GLU A 133 5.83 16.31 -8.82
C GLU A 133 4.36 15.98 -8.55
N VAL A 134 3.92 16.06 -7.30
CA VAL A 134 2.51 15.87 -6.94
C VAL A 134 1.63 16.92 -7.62
N ALA A 135 2.03 18.19 -7.61
CA ALA A 135 1.27 19.25 -8.26
C ALA A 135 1.16 19.06 -9.79
N GLU A 136 2.23 18.63 -10.43
CA GLU A 136 2.24 18.32 -11.87
C GLU A 136 1.32 17.13 -12.19
N LEU A 137 1.42 16.04 -11.42
CA LEU A 137 0.58 14.86 -11.59
C LEU A 137 -0.91 15.14 -11.32
N GLU A 138 -1.23 16.00 -10.34
CA GLU A 138 -2.60 16.44 -10.10
C GLU A 138 -3.15 17.26 -11.27
N ALA A 139 -2.33 18.12 -11.86
CA ALA A 139 -2.72 18.90 -13.05
C ALA A 139 -2.97 17.99 -14.25
N GLU A 140 -2.11 17.00 -14.49
CA GLU A 140 -2.30 16.00 -15.55
C GLU A 140 -3.55 15.15 -15.31
N ALA A 141 -3.77 14.71 -14.08
CA ALA A 141 -4.96 13.93 -13.72
C ALA A 141 -6.27 14.70 -13.97
N LYS A 142 -6.28 16.02 -13.67
CA LYS A 142 -7.42 16.91 -13.97
C LYS A 142 -7.65 17.03 -15.47
N ARG A 143 -6.60 17.26 -16.27
CA ARG A 143 -6.70 17.33 -17.75
C ARG A 143 -7.28 16.05 -18.33
N GLN A 144 -6.74 14.90 -17.95
CA GLN A 144 -7.25 13.59 -18.40
C GLN A 144 -8.68 13.32 -17.96
N ALA A 145 -9.08 13.78 -16.77
CA ALA A 145 -10.45 13.65 -16.29
C ALA A 145 -11.42 14.51 -17.10
N GLU A 146 -11.02 15.72 -17.49
CA GLU A 146 -11.80 16.62 -18.35
C GLU A 146 -11.94 16.07 -19.77
N GLU A 147 -10.85 15.58 -20.35
CA GLU A 147 -10.88 14.93 -21.67
C GLU A 147 -11.80 13.71 -21.70
N LYS A 148 -11.71 12.84 -20.69
CA LYS A 148 -12.62 11.71 -20.56
C LYS A 148 -14.08 12.11 -20.40
N LYS A 149 -14.36 13.20 -19.64
CA LYS A 149 -15.72 13.75 -19.53
C LYS A 149 -16.23 14.29 -20.87
N LYS A 150 -15.39 15.03 -21.61
CA LYS A 150 -15.74 15.55 -22.94
C LYS A 150 -15.98 14.41 -23.93
N ALA A 151 -15.12 13.38 -23.95
CA ALA A 151 -15.26 12.21 -24.80
C ALA A 151 -16.54 11.40 -24.44
N ALA A 152 -16.81 11.21 -23.16
CA ALA A 152 -18.04 10.52 -22.72
C ALA A 152 -19.31 11.30 -23.08
N ALA A 153 -19.27 12.62 -22.95
CA ALA A 153 -20.39 13.48 -23.37
C ALA A 153 -20.62 13.47 -24.89
N ALA A 154 -19.55 13.43 -25.68
CA ALA A 154 -19.63 13.29 -27.15
C ALA A 154 -20.22 11.92 -27.55
N ALA A 155 -19.72 10.83 -26.93
CA ALA A 155 -20.23 9.49 -27.16
C ALA A 155 -21.71 9.32 -26.75
N ALA A 156 -22.13 9.96 -25.65
CA ALA A 156 -23.52 9.97 -25.23
C ALA A 156 -24.43 10.70 -26.22
N LYS A 157 -23.98 11.86 -26.78
CA LYS A 157 -24.71 12.59 -27.82
C LYS A 157 -24.84 11.79 -29.11
N GLU A 158 -23.80 11.07 -29.51
CA GLU A 158 -23.82 10.20 -30.71
C GLU A 158 -24.77 9.01 -30.54
N LYS A 159 -24.79 8.38 -29.37
CA LYS A 159 -25.74 7.31 -29.05
C LYS A 159 -27.19 7.79 -29.05
N ALA A 160 -27.45 9.01 -28.49
CA ALA A 160 -28.77 9.62 -28.50
C ALA A 160 -29.23 10.01 -29.92
N ALA A 161 -28.33 10.47 -30.77
CA ALA A 161 -28.62 10.76 -32.18
C ALA A 161 -28.95 9.50 -32.96
N LYS A 162 -28.19 8.40 -32.75
CA LYS A 162 -28.48 7.07 -33.39
C LYS A 162 -29.80 6.45 -32.90
N ALA A 163 -30.18 6.67 -31.63
CA ALA A 163 -31.47 6.20 -31.11
C ALA A 163 -32.66 6.95 -31.75
N LYS A 164 -32.58 8.27 -31.89
CA LYS A 164 -33.61 9.08 -32.57
C LYS A 164 -33.75 8.74 -34.05
N GLY A 165 -32.65 8.40 -34.76
CA GLY A 165 -32.67 7.95 -36.16
C GLY A 165 -33.33 6.58 -36.36
N LYS A 166 -33.28 5.69 -35.38
CA LYS A 166 -33.98 4.39 -35.42
C LYS A 166 -35.49 4.53 -35.21
N GLU A 167 -35.92 5.45 -34.36
CA GLU A 167 -37.35 5.66 -34.07
C GLU A 167 -38.08 6.32 -35.23
N ASN A 168 -37.45 7.22 -35.98
CA ASN A 168 -38.01 7.81 -37.20
C ASN A 168 -38.10 6.82 -38.38
N LYS A 169 -37.22 5.79 -38.42
CA LYS A 169 -37.27 4.75 -39.46
C LYS A 169 -38.33 3.68 -39.20
N ALA A 170 -38.77 3.53 -37.94
CA ALA A 170 -39.87 2.64 -37.58
C ALA A 170 -41.28 3.22 -37.85
N LYS A 171 -41.40 4.54 -37.88
CA LYS A 171 -42.68 5.26 -38.20
C LYS A 171 -42.94 5.43 -39.67
N ALA A 172 -41.99 5.12 -40.57
CA ALA A 172 -42.10 5.32 -42.02
C ALA A 172 -42.35 4.05 -42.81
N LYS A 173 -43.07 3.04 -42.25
CA LYS A 173 -43.63 1.94 -43.04
C LYS A 173 -45.17 2.19 -43.21
N PRO A 174 -45.65 2.60 -44.39
CA PRO A 174 -47.07 2.58 -44.65
C PRO A 174 -47.55 1.14 -44.83
N GLY A 175 -48.69 0.86 -44.20
CA GLY A 175 -49.40 -0.41 -44.42
C GLY A 175 -49.92 -0.48 -45.84
N GLU A 176 -49.54 -1.53 -46.56
CA GLU A 176 -50.29 -1.97 -47.74
C GLU A 176 -51.28 -3.04 -47.31
N GLY A 177 -52.54 -2.69 -47.42
CA GLY A 177 -53.65 -3.59 -47.37
C GLY A 177 -53.63 -4.50 -48.57
N GLY A 178 -54.03 -5.73 -48.40
CA GLY A 178 -54.33 -6.72 -49.41
C GLY A 178 -55.71 -7.26 -49.17
N GLU A 179 -56.64 -6.83 -49.97
CA GLU A 179 -57.90 -7.53 -50.19
C GLU A 179 -57.63 -8.84 -50.94
N ALA A 180 -58.30 -9.89 -50.55
CA ALA A 180 -59.15 -10.83 -51.26
C ALA A 180 -59.34 -12.09 -50.44
#